data_d8bda17490293f8aac8a23119493c16b
#
_entry.id   d8bda17490293f8aac8a23119493c16b
#
_cell.length_a   1.000
_cell.length_b   1.000
_cell.length_c   1.000
_cell.angle_alpha   90.00
_cell.angle_beta   90.00
_cell.angle_gamma   90.00
#
_symmetry.space_group_name_H-M   'P 1'
#
loop_
_entity.id
_entity.type
_entity.pdbx_description
1 polymer ?
#
loop_
_entity_poly.entity_id
_entity_poly.type
_entity_poly.pdbx_seq_one_letter_code
_entity_poly.pdbx_strand_id
1 'polypeptide(L)'
;FRVILGNSSDRLTKGGIDARIADTVQVLKQVRNQAIDAGVKIAVENHAGDMQSRELKHLVEEAGPDFVGVNFDSGNACWTLEDPVQALLNLAPYVLTTSLRDTMIWESESGITTQWTAMGEGCVDFKAFFEIFRKECPDVTVHIETISGFPKSFPIYENDFWNFFPNALAKDFSAFLALAKKGNPIPSFRPAAEDKLQAKKSYQMLELERSILYCKNILGLGS
;
A
#
# COMPACT_ATOMS: atom_id res chain seq x y z
N PHE A 1 5.06 -16.32 2.23
CA PHE A 1 3.60 -16.44 2.05
C PHE A 1 2.95 -15.07 2.28
N ARG A 2 2.19 -14.51 1.31
CA ARG A 2 1.54 -13.21 1.42
C ARG A 2 0.14 -13.35 2.00
N VAL A 3 -0.22 -12.46 2.94
CA VAL A 3 -1.55 -12.34 3.54
C VAL A 3 -1.96 -10.86 3.66
N ILE A 4 -3.24 -10.59 3.76
CA ILE A 4 -3.82 -9.28 4.09
C ILE A 4 -4.60 -9.40 5.40
N LEU A 5 -4.75 -8.30 6.15
CA LEU A 5 -5.61 -8.27 7.32
C LEU A 5 -7.07 -8.20 6.91
N GLY A 6 -7.41 -7.30 5.98
CA GLY A 6 -8.79 -7.09 5.58
C GLY A 6 -8.95 -5.93 4.60
N ASN A 7 -9.88 -5.04 4.91
CA ASN A 7 -10.20 -3.86 4.11
C ASN A 7 -10.68 -2.70 5.01
N SER A 8 -10.99 -1.56 4.41
CA SER A 8 -11.39 -0.36 5.17
C SER A 8 -12.59 -0.54 6.10
N SER A 9 -13.54 -1.45 5.79
CA SER A 9 -14.71 -1.67 6.65
C SER A 9 -14.35 -2.34 7.98
N ASP A 10 -13.24 -3.07 8.04
CA ASP A 10 -12.77 -3.72 9.26
C ASP A 10 -12.36 -2.71 10.32
N ARG A 11 -11.98 -1.50 9.91
CA ARG A 11 -11.67 -0.38 10.82
C ARG A 11 -12.87 0.11 11.63
N LEU A 12 -14.09 -0.12 11.17
CA LEU A 12 -15.34 0.24 11.85
C LEU A 12 -15.99 -0.91 12.62
N THR A 13 -15.40 -2.09 12.64
CA THR A 13 -15.91 -3.21 13.43
C THR A 13 -15.71 -2.98 14.92
N LYS A 14 -16.37 -3.77 15.77
CA LYS A 14 -16.26 -3.63 17.23
C LYS A 14 -14.80 -3.73 17.67
N GLY A 15 -14.32 -2.69 18.35
CA GLY A 15 -12.92 -2.55 18.79
C GLY A 15 -11.96 -2.03 17.72
N GLY A 16 -12.47 -1.70 16.52
CA GLY A 16 -11.71 -1.05 15.46
C GLY A 16 -10.54 -1.88 14.93
N ILE A 17 -9.59 -1.18 14.34
CA ILE A 17 -8.39 -1.81 13.77
C ILE A 17 -7.53 -2.50 14.83
N ASP A 18 -7.47 -1.96 16.05
CA ASP A 18 -6.67 -2.54 17.14
C ASP A 18 -7.14 -3.95 17.50
N ALA A 19 -8.47 -4.17 17.54
CA ALA A 19 -9.02 -5.51 17.78
C ALA A 19 -8.69 -6.47 16.63
N ARG A 20 -8.75 -6.02 15.37
CA ARG A 20 -8.37 -6.83 14.20
C ARG A 20 -6.89 -7.20 14.21
N ILE A 21 -6.03 -6.28 14.60
CA ILE A 21 -4.61 -6.53 14.79
C ILE A 21 -4.41 -7.60 15.88
N ALA A 22 -5.04 -7.45 17.04
CA ALA A 22 -4.93 -8.39 18.16
C ALA A 22 -5.38 -9.81 17.75
N ASP A 23 -6.51 -9.94 17.04
CA ASP A 23 -7.01 -11.22 16.52
C ASP A 23 -6.00 -11.84 15.54
N THR A 24 -5.44 -11.05 14.64
CA THR A 24 -4.45 -11.50 13.65
C THR A 24 -3.15 -11.95 14.31
N VAL A 25 -2.67 -11.20 15.30
CA VAL A 25 -1.49 -11.58 16.10
C VAL A 25 -1.70 -12.93 16.79
N GLN A 26 -2.89 -13.18 17.36
CA GLN A 26 -3.20 -14.47 17.96
C GLN A 26 -3.13 -15.62 16.94
N VAL A 27 -3.71 -15.45 15.75
CA VAL A 27 -3.66 -16.45 14.68
C VAL A 27 -2.23 -16.69 14.22
N LEU A 28 -1.45 -15.64 14.00
CA LEU A 28 -0.04 -15.76 13.61
C LEU A 28 0.77 -16.50 14.65
N LYS A 29 0.59 -16.19 15.95
CA LYS A 29 1.27 -16.91 17.04
C LYS A 29 0.93 -18.41 17.09
N GLN A 30 -0.29 -18.80 16.72
CA GLN A 30 -0.69 -20.21 16.66
C GLN A 30 0.06 -21.01 15.59
N VAL A 31 0.39 -20.39 14.46
CA VAL A 31 1.09 -21.03 13.33
C VAL A 31 2.60 -20.86 13.38
N ARG A 32 3.13 -20.14 14.37
CA ARG A 32 4.54 -19.77 14.48
C ARG A 32 5.49 -20.97 14.33
N ASN A 33 5.29 -22.00 15.13
CA ASN A 33 6.18 -23.17 15.10
C ASN A 33 6.14 -23.87 13.74
N GLN A 34 4.96 -24.03 13.14
CA GLN A 34 4.81 -24.61 11.81
C GLN A 34 5.53 -23.79 10.73
N ALA A 35 5.45 -22.45 10.79
CA ALA A 35 6.14 -21.57 9.85
C ALA A 35 7.66 -21.67 10.01
N ILE A 36 8.17 -21.64 11.24
CA ILE A 36 9.61 -21.75 11.52
C ILE A 36 10.16 -23.12 11.10
N ASP A 37 9.49 -24.21 11.48
CA ASP A 37 9.90 -25.59 11.14
C ASP A 37 9.90 -25.81 9.61
N ALA A 38 8.99 -25.17 8.89
CA ALA A 38 8.93 -25.22 7.44
C ALA A 38 9.88 -24.22 6.74
N GLY A 39 10.60 -23.37 7.46
CA GLY A 39 11.44 -22.32 6.90
C GLY A 39 10.66 -21.25 6.13
N VAL A 40 9.37 -21.03 6.47
CA VAL A 40 8.47 -20.11 5.77
C VAL A 40 8.28 -18.84 6.59
N LYS A 41 8.38 -17.67 5.93
CA LYS A 41 7.97 -16.39 6.49
C LYS A 41 6.60 -15.96 5.98
N ILE A 42 5.85 -15.26 6.82
CA ILE A 42 4.52 -14.71 6.49
C ILE A 42 4.68 -13.21 6.28
N ALA A 43 4.40 -12.74 5.07
CA ALA A 43 4.45 -11.32 4.72
C ALA A 43 3.03 -10.73 4.76
N VAL A 44 2.77 -9.89 5.75
CA VAL A 44 1.51 -9.15 5.86
C VAL A 44 1.62 -7.89 5.01
N GLU A 45 0.64 -7.67 4.14
CA GLU A 45 0.65 -6.51 3.26
C GLU A 45 0.05 -5.29 3.95
N ASN A 46 0.62 -4.10 3.68
CA ASN A 46 -0.06 -2.83 3.91
C ASN A 46 -1.15 -2.66 2.84
N HIS A 47 -2.26 -3.37 3.02
CA HIS A 47 -3.33 -3.46 2.03
C HIS A 47 -4.22 -2.21 2.04
N ALA A 48 -4.86 -1.95 0.90
CA ALA A 48 -5.63 -0.73 0.65
C ALA A 48 -6.75 -0.49 1.69
N GLY A 49 -6.54 0.50 2.55
CA GLY A 49 -7.52 0.97 3.53
C GLY A 49 -7.60 0.13 4.81
N ASP A 50 -6.79 -0.92 4.98
CA ASP A 50 -6.82 -1.71 6.22
C ASP A 50 -5.91 -1.13 7.32
N MET A 51 -4.60 -1.14 7.17
CA MET A 51 -3.65 -0.69 8.20
C MET A 51 -2.79 0.47 7.72
N GLN A 52 -2.57 1.44 8.60
CA GLN A 52 -1.47 2.39 8.47
C GLN A 52 -0.13 1.70 8.76
N SER A 53 0.97 2.26 8.26
CA SER A 53 2.30 1.67 8.42
C SER A 53 2.68 1.40 9.89
N ARG A 54 2.31 2.30 10.81
CA ARG A 54 2.54 2.13 12.24
C ARG A 54 1.72 1.00 12.87
N GLU A 55 0.49 0.83 12.39
CA GLU A 55 -0.41 -0.25 12.82
C GLU A 55 0.14 -1.60 12.35
N LEU A 56 0.60 -1.69 11.09
CA LEU A 56 1.23 -2.89 10.55
C LEU A 56 2.56 -3.21 11.25
N LYS A 57 3.38 -2.18 11.53
CA LYS A 57 4.60 -2.35 12.31
C LYS A 57 4.30 -2.97 13.67
N HIS A 58 3.32 -2.46 14.39
CA HIS A 58 2.90 -3.00 15.68
C HIS A 58 2.46 -4.46 15.57
N LEU A 59 1.67 -4.80 14.54
CA LEU A 59 1.27 -6.20 14.27
C LEU A 59 2.48 -7.12 14.12
N VAL A 60 3.47 -6.74 13.30
CA VAL A 60 4.68 -7.54 13.05
C VAL A 60 5.49 -7.72 14.32
N GLU A 61 5.71 -6.65 15.08
CA GLU A 61 6.47 -6.68 16.33
C GLU A 61 5.79 -7.57 17.38
N GLU A 62 4.47 -7.50 17.51
CA GLU A 62 3.70 -8.33 18.45
C GLU A 62 3.59 -9.80 18.02
N ALA A 63 3.50 -10.08 16.72
CA ALA A 63 3.41 -11.45 16.20
C ALA A 63 4.75 -12.20 16.29
N GLY A 64 5.86 -11.49 16.05
CA GLY A 64 7.22 -12.01 16.06
C GLY A 64 7.93 -11.79 14.72
N PRO A 65 8.87 -10.82 14.65
CA PRO A 65 9.53 -10.43 13.39
C PRO A 65 10.50 -11.49 12.87
N ASP A 66 10.76 -12.56 13.63
CA ASP A 66 11.55 -13.69 13.20
C ASP A 66 10.87 -14.54 12.11
N PHE A 67 9.53 -14.54 12.03
CA PHE A 67 8.76 -15.28 11.02
C PHE A 67 7.67 -14.44 10.33
N VAL A 68 7.29 -13.28 10.88
CA VAL A 68 6.35 -12.34 10.26
C VAL A 68 7.10 -11.10 9.77
N GLY A 69 6.74 -10.62 8.61
CA GLY A 69 7.23 -9.35 8.07
C GLY A 69 6.22 -8.73 7.14
N VAL A 70 6.66 -7.90 6.22
CA VAL A 70 5.83 -7.06 5.39
C VAL A 70 5.95 -7.41 3.91
N ASN A 71 4.83 -7.50 3.21
CA ASN A 71 4.75 -7.28 1.77
C ASN A 71 4.44 -5.81 1.55
N PHE A 72 5.41 -5.04 1.08
CA PHE A 72 5.24 -3.59 0.94
C PHE A 72 4.61 -3.23 -0.41
N ASP A 73 3.45 -2.57 -0.37
CA ASP A 73 2.79 -1.97 -1.52
C ASP A 73 2.86 -0.44 -1.42
N SER A 74 3.60 0.18 -2.32
CA SER A 74 3.80 1.64 -2.32
C SER A 74 2.52 2.43 -2.59
N GLY A 75 1.64 1.91 -3.45
CA GLY A 75 0.38 2.57 -3.79
C GLY A 75 -0.67 2.50 -2.68
N ASN A 76 -0.63 1.44 -1.86
CA ASN A 76 -1.60 1.24 -0.79
C ASN A 76 -1.42 2.20 0.39
N ALA A 77 -0.21 2.72 0.63
CA ALA A 77 0.02 3.73 1.66
C ALA A 77 -0.90 4.95 1.50
N CYS A 78 -1.15 5.36 0.26
CA CYS A 78 -2.05 6.46 -0.04
C CYS A 78 -3.53 6.17 0.29
N TRP A 79 -3.91 4.90 0.37
CA TRP A 79 -5.27 4.47 0.72
C TRP A 79 -5.52 4.46 2.24
N THR A 80 -4.45 4.67 3.02
CA THR A 80 -4.47 4.84 4.47
C THR A 80 -4.00 6.22 4.90
N LEU A 81 -4.04 7.21 3.99
CA LEU A 81 -3.70 8.62 4.24
C LEU A 81 -2.22 8.82 4.64
N GLU A 82 -1.32 8.05 4.06
CA GLU A 82 0.11 8.13 4.33
C GLU A 82 0.91 8.46 3.06
N ASP A 83 2.04 9.14 3.24
CA ASP A 83 3.08 9.27 2.23
C ASP A 83 3.82 7.93 2.09
N PRO A 84 3.95 7.37 0.86
CA PRO A 84 4.58 6.06 0.66
C PRO A 84 6.05 5.99 1.10
N VAL A 85 6.79 7.09 1.01
CA VAL A 85 8.20 7.14 1.46
C VAL A 85 8.26 7.10 2.99
N GLN A 86 7.36 7.81 3.68
CA GLN A 86 7.28 7.75 5.15
C GLN A 86 6.79 6.38 5.63
N ALA A 87 5.85 5.77 4.93
CA ALA A 87 5.40 4.41 5.22
C ALA A 87 6.55 3.40 5.07
N LEU A 88 7.38 3.54 4.02
CA LEU A 88 8.57 2.70 3.86
C LEU A 88 9.56 2.89 5.02
N LEU A 89 9.85 4.11 5.45
CA LEU A 89 10.73 4.37 6.60
C LEU A 89 10.26 3.67 7.88
N ASN A 90 8.95 3.57 8.10
CA ASN A 90 8.40 2.87 9.25
C ASN A 90 8.53 1.34 9.13
N LEU A 91 8.46 0.79 7.91
CA LEU A 91 8.32 -0.65 7.67
C LEU A 91 9.58 -1.32 7.11
N ALA A 92 10.57 -0.55 6.63
CA ALA A 92 11.77 -1.07 5.97
C ALA A 92 12.47 -2.22 6.71
N PRO A 93 12.63 -2.19 8.05
CA PRO A 93 13.27 -3.30 8.79
C PRO A 93 12.54 -4.65 8.69
N TYR A 94 11.28 -4.62 8.28
CA TYR A 94 10.40 -5.80 8.27
C TYR A 94 10.00 -6.24 6.86
N VAL A 95 10.44 -5.53 5.81
CA VAL A 95 10.06 -5.85 4.43
C VAL A 95 10.68 -7.17 4.00
N LEU A 96 9.85 -8.12 3.60
CA LEU A 96 10.23 -9.43 3.08
C LEU A 96 10.05 -9.55 1.57
N THR A 97 9.10 -8.80 1.02
CA THR A 97 8.75 -8.78 -0.41
C THR A 97 7.97 -7.50 -0.73
N THR A 98 7.71 -7.25 -1.99
CA THR A 98 7.00 -6.06 -2.45
C THR A 98 5.88 -6.37 -3.43
N SER A 99 4.93 -5.44 -3.58
CA SER A 99 3.91 -5.38 -4.62
C SER A 99 3.78 -3.91 -5.07
N LEU A 100 4.82 -3.39 -5.75
CA LEU A 100 4.92 -1.95 -6.02
C LEU A 100 3.99 -1.51 -7.15
N ARG A 101 3.33 -0.40 -6.92
CA ARG A 101 2.59 0.39 -7.91
C ARG A 101 2.64 1.87 -7.53
N ASP A 102 2.28 2.73 -8.46
CA ASP A 102 2.15 4.15 -8.17
C ASP A 102 0.70 4.52 -7.86
N THR A 103 0.51 5.71 -7.34
CA THR A 103 -0.80 6.26 -7.00
C THR A 103 -0.81 7.76 -7.28
N MET A 104 -1.75 8.21 -8.10
CA MET A 104 -2.07 9.63 -8.22
C MET A 104 -3.04 10.03 -7.13
N ILE A 105 -2.76 11.17 -6.48
CA ILE A 105 -3.60 11.74 -5.41
C ILE A 105 -3.87 13.19 -5.74
N TRP A 106 -5.10 13.65 -5.57
CA TRP A 106 -5.44 15.06 -5.81
C TRP A 106 -6.56 15.55 -4.90
N GLU A 107 -6.62 16.87 -4.70
CA GLU A 107 -7.75 17.51 -4.02
C GLU A 107 -8.99 17.47 -4.92
N SER A 108 -10.14 17.18 -4.34
CA SER A 108 -11.46 17.15 -5.00
C SER A 108 -12.50 17.88 -4.14
N GLU A 109 -13.67 18.16 -4.69
CA GLU A 109 -14.75 18.86 -3.98
C GLU A 109 -15.16 18.16 -2.68
N SER A 110 -15.14 16.82 -2.66
CA SER A 110 -15.50 16.02 -1.49
C SER A 110 -14.35 15.79 -0.52
N GLY A 111 -13.13 16.24 -0.84
CA GLY A 111 -11.93 16.01 -0.03
C GLY A 111 -10.72 15.63 -0.87
N ILE A 112 -10.23 14.40 -0.74
CA ILE A 112 -9.09 13.89 -1.50
C ILE A 112 -9.53 12.67 -2.30
N THR A 113 -9.05 12.58 -3.54
CA THR A 113 -9.23 11.39 -4.38
C THR A 113 -7.87 10.75 -4.67
N THR A 114 -7.82 9.43 -4.62
CA THR A 114 -6.66 8.63 -4.97
C THR A 114 -7.01 7.62 -6.06
N GLN A 115 -6.06 7.32 -6.94
CA GLN A 115 -6.20 6.31 -7.99
C GLN A 115 -4.85 5.65 -8.26
N TRP A 116 -4.79 4.32 -8.19
CA TRP A 116 -3.60 3.59 -8.60
C TRP A 116 -3.30 3.77 -10.08
N THR A 117 -2.01 3.84 -10.39
CA THR A 117 -1.46 4.05 -11.73
C THR A 117 -0.27 3.13 -11.99
N ALA A 118 0.19 3.09 -13.23
CA ALA A 118 1.49 2.54 -13.55
C ALA A 118 2.61 3.29 -12.81
N MET A 119 3.70 2.61 -12.50
CA MET A 119 4.87 3.21 -11.85
C MET A 119 5.41 4.39 -12.67
N GLY A 120 5.65 5.51 -11.99
CA GLY A 120 6.09 6.77 -12.58
C GLY A 120 4.98 7.68 -13.11
N GLU A 121 3.71 7.28 -12.99
CA GLU A 121 2.56 8.06 -13.43
C GLU A 121 1.73 8.66 -12.27
N GLY A 122 2.18 8.47 -11.03
CA GLY A 122 1.52 8.94 -9.81
C GLY A 122 2.31 9.98 -9.03
N CYS A 123 2.09 9.97 -7.73
CA CYS A 123 2.70 10.91 -6.77
C CYS A 123 3.81 10.28 -5.93
N VAL A 124 4.09 8.98 -6.07
CA VAL A 124 5.14 8.32 -5.29
C VAL A 124 6.52 8.81 -5.75
N ASP A 125 7.29 9.38 -4.83
CA ASP A 125 8.69 9.73 -5.11
C ASP A 125 9.55 8.45 -5.11
N PHE A 126 9.54 7.71 -6.23
CA PHE A 126 10.32 6.50 -6.38
C PHE A 126 11.83 6.72 -6.33
N LYS A 127 12.30 7.91 -6.58
CA LYS A 127 13.74 8.22 -6.41
C LYS A 127 14.11 8.17 -4.94
N ALA A 128 13.42 8.93 -4.10
CA ALA A 128 13.60 8.91 -2.65
C ALA A 128 13.29 7.52 -2.07
N PHE A 129 12.21 6.87 -2.56
CA PHE A 129 11.83 5.52 -2.15
C PHE A 129 12.97 4.51 -2.36
N PHE A 130 13.57 4.46 -3.56
CA PHE A 130 14.63 3.50 -3.88
C PHE A 130 15.99 3.88 -3.30
N GLU A 131 16.25 5.12 -2.92
CA GLU A 131 17.40 5.48 -2.10
C GLU A 131 17.32 4.80 -0.73
N ILE A 132 16.16 4.84 -0.08
CA ILE A 132 15.91 4.17 1.20
C ILE A 132 15.89 2.64 1.01
N PHE A 133 15.12 2.16 0.03
CA PHE A 133 14.91 0.73 -0.19
C PHE A 133 16.22 -0.03 -0.45
N ARG A 134 17.09 0.49 -1.29
CA ARG A 134 18.41 -0.12 -1.56
C ARG A 134 19.29 -0.21 -0.31
N LYS A 135 19.17 0.76 0.60
CA LYS A 135 19.95 0.82 1.83
C LYS A 135 19.41 -0.11 2.91
N GLU A 136 18.10 -0.09 3.11
CA GLU A 136 17.46 -0.76 4.25
C GLU A 136 16.91 -2.17 3.89
N CYS A 137 16.70 -2.46 2.59
CA CYS A 137 16.12 -3.70 2.08
C CYS A 137 16.97 -4.32 0.96
N PRO A 138 18.32 -4.49 1.12
CA PRO A 138 19.22 -4.82 0.02
C PRO A 138 18.92 -6.18 -0.66
N ASP A 139 18.37 -7.14 0.10
CA ASP A 139 18.11 -8.51 -0.36
C ASP A 139 16.64 -8.72 -0.78
N VAL A 140 15.83 -7.67 -0.78
CA VAL A 140 14.38 -7.78 -1.09
C VAL A 140 14.14 -7.60 -2.58
N THR A 141 13.46 -8.58 -3.18
CA THR A 141 13.07 -8.53 -4.59
C THR A 141 11.94 -7.54 -4.83
N VAL A 142 12.06 -6.78 -5.93
CA VAL A 142 11.02 -5.85 -6.39
C VAL A 142 10.03 -6.58 -7.28
N HIS A 143 8.75 -6.57 -6.89
CA HIS A 143 7.64 -7.06 -7.69
C HIS A 143 6.70 -5.90 -8.01
N ILE A 144 6.13 -5.89 -9.21
CA ILE A 144 5.17 -4.89 -9.68
C ILE A 144 3.76 -5.47 -9.60
N GLU A 145 2.81 -4.67 -9.11
CA GLU A 145 1.38 -4.99 -9.14
C GLU A 145 0.63 -3.99 -10.05
N THR A 146 -0.28 -4.50 -10.88
CA THR A 146 -0.95 -3.72 -11.94
C THR A 146 -2.47 -3.69 -11.82
N ILE A 147 -3.00 -3.65 -10.61
CA ILE A 147 -4.43 -3.37 -10.40
C ILE A 147 -4.61 -1.86 -10.25
N SER A 148 -5.31 -1.24 -11.19
CA SER A 148 -5.36 0.23 -11.25
C SER A 148 -6.60 0.76 -12.02
N GLY A 149 -6.65 2.07 -12.22
CA GLY A 149 -7.61 2.75 -13.11
C GLY A 149 -8.95 3.09 -12.47
N PHE A 150 -9.16 2.84 -11.18
CA PHE A 150 -10.38 3.23 -10.48
C PHE A 150 -10.07 4.14 -9.28
N PRO A 151 -10.81 5.26 -9.13
CA PRO A 151 -10.60 6.21 -8.06
C PRO A 151 -11.26 5.76 -6.75
N LYS A 152 -10.71 6.21 -5.64
CA LYS A 152 -11.29 6.19 -4.30
C LYS A 152 -11.28 7.59 -3.72
N SER A 153 -12.44 8.10 -3.33
CA SER A 153 -12.56 9.39 -2.65
C SER A 153 -12.58 9.23 -1.14
N PHE A 154 -11.92 10.16 -0.46
CA PHE A 154 -11.86 10.29 0.98
C PHE A 154 -12.50 11.61 1.38
N PRO A 155 -13.70 11.61 1.99
CA PRO A 155 -14.41 12.83 2.39
C PRO A 155 -13.82 13.39 3.69
N ILE A 156 -12.59 13.87 3.63
CA ILE A 156 -11.80 14.32 4.80
C ILE A 156 -12.40 15.52 5.55
N TYR A 157 -13.37 16.21 4.93
CA TYR A 157 -14.09 17.33 5.56
C TYR A 157 -15.30 16.87 6.38
N GLU A 158 -15.67 15.59 6.29
CA GLU A 158 -16.76 14.99 7.06
C GLU A 158 -16.22 14.40 8.37
N ASN A 159 -16.81 14.77 9.50
CA ASN A 159 -16.36 14.30 10.81
C ASN A 159 -16.41 12.76 10.91
N ASP A 160 -17.45 12.12 10.36
CA ASP A 160 -17.65 10.68 10.44
C ASP A 160 -16.58 9.88 9.68
N PHE A 161 -15.94 10.50 8.67
CA PHE A 161 -14.82 9.90 7.98
C PHE A 161 -13.66 9.56 8.93
N TRP A 162 -13.40 10.41 9.91
CA TRP A 162 -12.28 10.24 10.85
C TRP A 162 -12.48 9.10 11.84
N ASN A 163 -13.69 8.54 11.93
CA ASN A 163 -13.92 7.30 12.68
C ASN A 163 -13.16 6.11 12.10
N PHE A 164 -12.79 6.13 10.81
CA PHE A 164 -11.89 5.15 10.20
C PHE A 164 -10.45 5.29 10.70
N PHE A 165 -10.03 6.49 11.12
CA PHE A 165 -8.64 6.81 11.46
C PHE A 165 -8.56 7.57 12.80
N PRO A 166 -9.09 7.01 13.92
CA PRO A 166 -9.18 7.73 15.19
C PRO A 166 -7.80 8.08 15.78
N ASN A 167 -6.76 7.34 15.40
CA ASN A 167 -5.39 7.51 15.86
C ASN A 167 -4.48 8.15 14.79
N ALA A 168 -5.04 8.74 13.72
CA ALA A 168 -4.24 9.40 12.68
C ALA A 168 -3.39 10.52 13.27
N LEU A 169 -2.11 10.55 12.88
CA LEU A 169 -1.22 11.64 13.29
C LEU A 169 -1.28 12.80 12.30
N ALA A 170 -1.40 14.00 12.81
CA ALA A 170 -1.43 15.21 11.99
C ALA A 170 -0.20 15.34 11.06
N LYS A 171 0.99 14.91 11.51
CA LYS A 171 2.21 14.93 10.70
C LYS A 171 2.11 14.02 9.49
N ASP A 172 1.57 12.80 9.65
CA ASP A 172 1.45 11.81 8.57
C ASP A 172 0.39 12.27 7.56
N PHE A 173 -0.75 12.75 8.05
CA PHE A 173 -1.78 13.34 7.21
C PHE A 173 -1.30 14.60 6.48
N SER A 174 -0.48 15.45 7.11
CA SER A 174 0.09 16.64 6.47
C SER A 174 1.02 16.27 5.30
N ALA A 175 1.83 15.22 5.43
CA ALA A 175 2.67 14.72 4.35
C ALA A 175 1.81 14.20 3.17
N PHE A 176 0.78 13.40 3.45
CA PHE A 176 -0.18 12.93 2.46
C PHE A 176 -0.91 14.09 1.76
N LEU A 177 -1.38 15.09 2.51
CA LEU A 177 -2.02 16.28 1.96
C LEU A 177 -1.07 17.08 1.05
N ALA A 178 0.21 17.14 1.39
CA ALA A 178 1.22 17.79 0.55
C ALA A 178 1.41 17.10 -0.81
N LEU A 179 1.24 15.77 -0.88
CA LEU A 179 1.19 15.03 -2.14
C LEU A 179 -0.09 15.36 -2.92
N ALA A 180 -1.26 15.34 -2.26
CA ALA A 180 -2.53 15.65 -2.89
C ALA A 180 -2.58 17.05 -3.53
N LYS A 181 -1.93 18.05 -2.90
CA LYS A 181 -1.81 19.41 -3.45
C LYS A 181 -0.96 19.51 -4.71
N LYS A 182 -0.08 18.56 -4.95
CA LYS A 182 0.80 18.52 -6.14
C LYS A 182 0.20 17.67 -7.27
N GLY A 183 -0.73 16.78 -6.94
CA GLY A 183 -1.34 15.88 -7.91
C GLY A 183 -2.44 16.54 -8.72
N ASN A 184 -2.85 15.86 -9.78
CA ASN A 184 -3.87 16.31 -10.69
C ASN A 184 -4.90 15.21 -10.96
N PRO A 185 -6.17 15.57 -11.21
CA PRO A 185 -7.18 14.61 -11.63
C PRO A 185 -6.75 13.82 -12.86
N ILE A 186 -6.92 12.51 -12.82
CA ILE A 186 -6.66 11.62 -13.96
C ILE A 186 -7.93 10.83 -14.32
N PRO A 187 -8.10 10.46 -15.62
CA PRO A 187 -9.23 9.68 -16.05
C PRO A 187 -9.30 8.31 -15.37
N SER A 188 -10.49 7.92 -14.93
CA SER A 188 -10.73 6.54 -14.51
C SER A 188 -10.89 5.63 -15.72
N PHE A 189 -10.35 4.41 -15.61
CA PHE A 189 -10.54 3.39 -16.65
C PHE A 189 -11.98 2.84 -16.58
N ARG A 190 -12.75 3.07 -17.65
CA ARG A 190 -14.14 2.60 -17.80
C ARG A 190 -14.29 1.81 -19.09
N PRO A 191 -14.08 0.49 -19.08
CA PRO A 191 -14.25 -0.32 -20.28
C PRO A 191 -15.73 -0.39 -20.71
N ALA A 192 -15.97 -0.43 -22.03
CA ALA A 192 -17.28 -0.72 -22.59
C ALA A 192 -17.81 -2.08 -22.11
N ALA A 193 -19.13 -2.22 -22.02
CA ALA A 193 -19.75 -3.41 -21.41
C ALA A 193 -19.49 -4.72 -22.20
N GLU A 194 -19.44 -4.60 -23.53
CA GLU A 194 -19.38 -5.74 -24.46
C GLU A 194 -18.06 -6.53 -24.42
N ASP A 195 -16.92 -5.85 -24.08
CA ASP A 195 -15.59 -6.47 -24.03
C ASP A 195 -14.84 -6.20 -22.70
N LYS A 196 -15.57 -6.09 -21.63
CA LYS A 196 -15.04 -5.63 -20.32
C LYS A 196 -13.81 -6.43 -19.84
N LEU A 197 -13.82 -7.75 -20.01
CA LEU A 197 -12.72 -8.61 -19.55
C LEU A 197 -11.46 -8.40 -20.41
N GLN A 198 -11.61 -8.38 -21.72
CA GLN A 198 -10.50 -8.18 -22.65
C GLN A 198 -9.92 -6.77 -22.50
N ALA A 199 -10.77 -5.75 -22.39
CA ALA A 199 -10.35 -4.37 -22.15
C ALA A 199 -9.56 -4.21 -20.84
N LYS A 200 -9.99 -4.88 -19.76
CA LYS A 200 -9.24 -4.91 -18.49
C LYS A 200 -7.87 -5.59 -18.63
N LYS A 201 -7.80 -6.73 -19.32
CA LYS A 201 -6.53 -7.43 -19.56
C LYS A 201 -5.57 -6.55 -20.36
N SER A 202 -6.04 -5.94 -21.44
CA SER A 202 -5.23 -5.05 -22.27
C SER A 202 -4.74 -3.83 -21.48
N TYR A 203 -5.60 -3.22 -20.67
CA TYR A 203 -5.25 -2.09 -19.83
C TYR A 203 -4.16 -2.47 -18.81
N GLN A 204 -4.31 -3.59 -18.09
CA GLN A 204 -3.32 -4.07 -17.14
C GLN A 204 -1.99 -4.43 -17.79
N MET A 205 -2.02 -5.02 -18.99
CA MET A 205 -0.79 -5.33 -19.75
C MET A 205 -0.04 -4.06 -20.16
N LEU A 206 -0.75 -3.03 -20.64
CA LEU A 206 -0.14 -1.73 -20.97
C LEU A 206 0.44 -1.03 -19.73
N GLU A 207 -0.22 -1.11 -18.59
CA GLU A 207 0.30 -0.56 -17.34
C GLU A 207 1.53 -1.30 -16.84
N LEU A 208 1.54 -2.63 -16.95
CA LEU A 208 2.72 -3.44 -16.63
C LEU A 208 3.90 -3.07 -17.52
N GLU A 209 3.67 -2.94 -18.82
CA GLU A 209 4.72 -2.55 -19.77
C GLU A 209 5.30 -1.18 -19.43
N ARG A 210 4.45 -0.16 -19.19
CA ARG A 210 4.90 1.18 -18.79
C ARG A 210 5.67 1.15 -17.47
N SER A 211 5.17 0.40 -16.48
CA SER A 211 5.84 0.22 -15.19
C SER A 211 7.22 -0.40 -15.33
N ILE A 212 7.35 -1.45 -16.15
CA ILE A 212 8.65 -2.11 -16.42
C ILE A 212 9.60 -1.13 -17.12
N LEU A 213 9.13 -0.39 -18.12
CA LEU A 213 9.96 0.60 -18.84
C LEU A 213 10.44 1.70 -17.90
N TYR A 214 9.56 2.21 -17.02
CA TYR A 214 9.95 3.17 -16.00
C TYR A 214 11.00 2.61 -15.03
N CYS A 215 10.78 1.41 -14.51
CA CYS A 215 11.72 0.72 -13.63
C CYS A 215 13.11 0.56 -14.27
N LYS A 216 13.17 0.15 -15.53
CA LYS A 216 14.43 -0.05 -16.25
C LYS A 216 15.11 1.26 -16.61
N ASN A 217 14.38 2.17 -17.26
CA ASN A 217 14.99 3.33 -17.90
C ASN A 217 15.23 4.50 -16.93
N ILE A 218 14.41 4.61 -15.88
CA ILE A 218 14.47 5.73 -14.94
C ILE A 218 15.09 5.31 -13.61
N LEU A 219 14.69 4.13 -13.09
CA LEU A 219 15.16 3.66 -11.78
C LEU A 219 16.37 2.73 -11.85
N GLY A 220 16.75 2.24 -13.05
CA GLY A 220 17.87 1.32 -13.26
C GLY A 220 17.65 -0.06 -12.60
N LEU A 221 16.40 -0.54 -12.56
CA LEU A 221 16.04 -1.83 -11.97
C LEU A 221 15.96 -2.91 -13.06
N GLY A 222 16.37 -4.13 -12.72
CA GLY A 222 16.23 -5.27 -13.62
C GLY A 222 17.14 -5.23 -14.86
N SER A 223 18.28 -4.57 -14.75
CA SER A 223 19.38 -4.56 -15.75
C SER A 223 20.35 -5.70 -15.49
#